data_085e71e77aefbffd2a5d3b034235f00f
#
_entry.id   085e71e77aefbffd2a5d3b034235f00f
#
_cell.length_a   1.000
_cell.length_b   1.000
_cell.length_c   1.000
_cell.angle_alpha   90.00
_cell.angle_beta   90.00
_cell.angle_gamma   90.00
#
_symmetry.space_group_name_H-M   'P 1'
#
loop_
_entity.id
_entity.type
_entity.pdbx_description
1 polymer ?
#
loop_
_entity_poly.entity_id
_entity_poly.type
_entity_poly.pdbx_seq_one_letter_code
_entity_poly.pdbx_strand_id
1 'polypeptide(L)'
;GKYIFFSSKGHFSMGGYDIFKAEWNPDSNRYMNVRNLGYPVNSVDDDMNYRQSQSGRYGYISALRKGGFGDYDLYRVTITEVESEYSVIKGQISSDRGTVEDVSITVMDLTAGDIFGYYTPNPKTNRYVIILPPGEFDVGVEAPGYEPVSFEVKVLGKSSFQPEIDRNLTLVSSR
;
A
#
# COMPACT_ATOMS: atom_id res chain seq x y z
N GLY A 1 -4.04 -12.62 -10.62
CA GLY A 1 -3.14 -12.00 -9.65
C GLY A 1 -2.00 -12.94 -9.27
N LYS A 2 -0.95 -12.40 -8.66
CA LYS A 2 0.23 -13.20 -8.25
C LYS A 2 -0.10 -14.24 -7.15
N TYR A 3 -1.08 -13.94 -6.32
CA TYR A 3 -1.48 -14.80 -5.19
C TYR A 3 -2.97 -15.07 -5.18
N ILE A 4 -3.36 -16.22 -4.61
CA ILE A 4 -4.73 -16.54 -4.23
C ILE A 4 -4.77 -16.84 -2.72
N PHE A 5 -5.86 -16.42 -2.07
CA PHE A 5 -6.19 -16.80 -0.70
C PHE A 5 -7.48 -17.60 -0.72
N PHE A 6 -7.51 -18.70 0.02
CA PHE A 6 -8.67 -19.59 0.07
C PHE A 6 -8.79 -20.26 1.43
N SER A 7 -10.01 -20.64 1.80
CA SER A 7 -10.27 -21.39 3.03
C SER A 7 -10.36 -22.88 2.71
N SER A 8 -9.75 -23.72 3.55
CA SER A 8 -9.76 -25.17 3.35
C SER A 8 -9.66 -25.94 4.68
N LYS A 9 -10.33 -27.12 4.73
CA LYS A 9 -10.12 -28.15 5.76
C LYS A 9 -9.22 -29.28 5.28
N GLY A 10 -8.90 -29.32 3.99
CA GLY A 10 -8.20 -30.42 3.31
C GLY A 10 -6.67 -30.32 3.31
N HIS A 11 -6.11 -29.27 3.87
CA HIS A 11 -4.66 -29.05 4.02
C HIS A 11 -4.28 -29.13 5.51
N PHE A 12 -2.99 -29.04 5.81
CA PHE A 12 -2.54 -28.99 7.21
C PHE A 12 -3.14 -27.74 7.88
N SER A 13 -4.24 -27.92 8.61
CA SER A 13 -4.98 -26.88 9.29
C SER A 13 -4.69 -26.87 10.78
N MET A 14 -4.93 -25.72 11.42
CA MET A 14 -4.84 -25.53 12.87
C MET A 14 -6.13 -25.92 13.58
N GLY A 15 -7.24 -25.93 12.84
CA GLY A 15 -8.58 -26.16 13.38
C GLY A 15 -9.58 -26.58 12.31
N GLY A 16 -10.65 -25.82 12.17
CA GLY A 16 -11.70 -26.03 11.18
C GLY A 16 -11.29 -25.61 9.76
N TYR A 17 -11.95 -24.60 9.21
CA TYR A 17 -11.46 -23.95 8.00
C TYR A 17 -10.32 -22.99 8.34
N ASP A 18 -9.20 -23.17 7.68
CA ASP A 18 -8.05 -22.25 7.76
C ASP A 18 -7.85 -21.51 6.43
N ILE A 19 -7.27 -20.32 6.53
CA ILE A 19 -6.87 -19.52 5.37
C ILE A 19 -5.49 -19.96 4.89
N PHE A 20 -5.41 -20.26 3.62
CA PHE A 20 -4.18 -20.61 2.89
C PHE A 20 -3.88 -19.56 1.84
N LYS A 21 -2.59 -19.43 1.52
CA LYS A 21 -2.07 -18.63 0.41
C LYS A 21 -1.38 -19.56 -0.58
N ALA A 22 -1.59 -19.33 -1.88
CA ALA A 22 -0.84 -19.97 -2.95
C ALA A 22 -0.35 -18.94 -3.97
N GLU A 23 0.75 -19.23 -4.64
CA GLU A 23 1.40 -18.39 -5.63
C GLU A 23 1.11 -18.88 -7.04
N TRP A 24 0.81 -17.96 -7.94
CA TRP A 24 0.67 -18.27 -9.34
C TRP A 24 2.03 -18.49 -9.98
N ASN A 25 2.22 -19.64 -10.61
CA ASN A 25 3.38 -19.95 -11.42
C ASN A 25 2.99 -19.91 -12.90
N PRO A 26 3.48 -18.93 -13.69
CA PRO A 26 3.13 -18.78 -15.09
C PRO A 26 3.66 -19.90 -15.97
N ASP A 27 4.82 -20.47 -15.65
CA ASP A 27 5.46 -21.52 -16.45
C ASP A 27 4.66 -22.83 -16.41
N SER A 28 4.13 -23.17 -15.24
CA SER A 28 3.33 -24.38 -15.05
C SER A 28 1.82 -24.12 -15.19
N ASN A 29 1.38 -22.87 -15.33
CA ASN A 29 -0.02 -22.43 -15.36
C ASN A 29 -0.84 -22.98 -14.17
N ARG A 30 -0.26 -22.93 -12.96
CA ARG A 30 -0.85 -23.48 -11.73
C ARG A 30 -0.53 -22.62 -10.52
N TYR A 31 -1.39 -22.71 -9.50
CA TYR A 31 -1.07 -22.21 -8.16
C TYR A 31 -0.22 -23.25 -7.42
N MET A 32 0.88 -22.77 -6.86
CA MET A 32 1.88 -23.58 -6.16
C MET A 32 2.22 -22.97 -4.79
N ASN A 33 3.09 -23.61 -4.03
CA ASN A 33 3.57 -23.11 -2.74
C ASN A 33 2.43 -22.82 -1.77
N VAL A 34 1.47 -23.75 -1.67
CA VAL A 34 0.35 -23.64 -0.73
C VAL A 34 0.88 -23.63 0.69
N ARG A 35 0.55 -22.59 1.46
CA ARG A 35 0.94 -22.47 2.86
C ARG A 35 -0.22 -21.93 3.70
N ASN A 36 -0.33 -22.48 4.91
CA ASN A 36 -1.22 -21.96 5.95
C ASN A 36 -0.72 -20.59 6.41
N LEU A 37 -1.60 -19.60 6.60
CA LEU A 37 -1.21 -18.28 7.08
C LEU A 37 -0.87 -18.25 8.58
N GLY A 38 -1.27 -19.28 9.32
CA GLY A 38 -0.97 -19.39 10.74
C GLY A 38 -1.65 -18.34 11.60
N TYR A 39 -1.35 -18.38 12.89
CA TYR A 39 -1.80 -17.37 13.84
C TYR A 39 -1.14 -16.01 13.55
N PRO A 40 -1.82 -14.85 13.68
CA PRO A 40 -3.19 -14.67 14.20
C PRO A 40 -4.31 -14.72 13.15
N VAL A 41 -4.02 -15.01 11.87
CA VAL A 41 -5.04 -15.13 10.82
C VAL A 41 -5.89 -16.37 11.09
N ASN A 42 -5.26 -17.50 11.32
CA ASN A 42 -5.93 -18.78 11.61
C ASN A 42 -5.94 -19.07 13.12
N SER A 43 -6.94 -19.83 13.54
CA SER A 43 -7.17 -20.29 14.90
C SER A 43 -7.57 -21.76 14.96
N VAL A 44 -8.06 -22.19 16.12
CA VAL A 44 -8.62 -23.55 16.29
C VAL A 44 -10.06 -23.68 15.78
N ASP A 45 -10.72 -22.57 15.51
CA ASP A 45 -12.10 -22.50 14.97
C ASP A 45 -12.09 -22.35 13.43
N ASP A 46 -13.26 -22.10 12.86
CA ASP A 46 -13.39 -21.81 11.42
C ASP A 46 -12.96 -20.37 11.10
N ASP A 47 -11.99 -20.20 10.22
CA ASP A 47 -11.50 -18.92 9.70
C ASP A 47 -11.81 -18.81 8.21
N MET A 48 -12.59 -17.80 7.81
CA MET A 48 -13.10 -17.71 6.43
C MET A 48 -13.06 -16.27 5.89
N ASN A 49 -13.31 -16.16 4.59
CA ASN A 49 -13.51 -14.87 3.91
C ASN A 49 -12.33 -13.88 4.04
N TYR A 50 -11.10 -14.39 4.01
CA TYR A 50 -9.93 -13.53 4.08
C TYR A 50 -9.82 -12.59 2.89
N ARG A 51 -9.55 -11.33 3.19
CA ARG A 51 -9.21 -10.30 2.20
C ARG A 51 -7.99 -9.53 2.67
N GLN A 52 -6.96 -9.48 1.85
CA GLN A 52 -5.78 -8.68 2.13
C GLN A 52 -5.95 -7.26 1.57
N SER A 53 -5.51 -6.26 2.33
CA SER A 53 -5.42 -4.89 1.82
C SER A 53 -4.39 -4.80 0.69
N GLN A 54 -4.51 -3.81 -0.17
CA GLN A 54 -3.57 -3.58 -1.27
C GLN A 54 -2.13 -3.41 -0.79
N SER A 55 -1.93 -2.78 0.37
CA SER A 55 -0.61 -2.62 1.00
C SER A 55 -0.04 -3.91 1.59
N GLY A 56 -0.83 -4.99 1.67
CA GLY A 56 -0.44 -6.23 2.33
C GLY A 56 -0.38 -6.18 3.86
N ARG A 57 -0.48 -5.00 4.48
CA ARG A 57 -0.31 -4.81 5.94
C ARG A 57 -1.50 -5.27 6.77
N TYR A 58 -2.68 -5.30 6.18
CA TYR A 58 -3.90 -5.68 6.88
C TYR A 58 -4.58 -6.85 6.16
N GLY A 59 -5.04 -7.80 6.95
CA GLY A 59 -5.98 -8.81 6.53
C GLY A 59 -7.32 -8.57 7.22
N TYR A 60 -8.41 -8.84 6.53
CA TYR A 60 -9.76 -8.85 7.07
C TYR A 60 -10.30 -10.26 6.97
N ILE A 61 -10.78 -10.80 8.06
CA ILE A 61 -11.32 -12.16 8.15
C ILE A 61 -12.67 -12.17 8.85
N SER A 62 -13.50 -13.14 8.48
CA SER A 62 -14.71 -13.50 9.22
C SER A 62 -14.35 -14.72 10.08
N ALA A 63 -14.40 -14.57 11.39
CA ALA A 63 -13.96 -15.62 12.32
C ALA A 63 -14.78 -15.63 13.60
N LEU A 64 -14.86 -16.81 14.19
CA LEU A 64 -15.37 -17.00 15.55
C LEU A 64 -14.21 -16.83 16.53
N ARG A 65 -14.28 -15.82 17.39
CA ARG A 65 -13.23 -15.55 18.38
C ARG A 65 -13.83 -15.41 19.77
N LYS A 66 -13.11 -15.88 20.79
CA LYS A 66 -13.49 -15.67 22.19
C LYS A 66 -13.60 -14.17 22.49
N GLY A 67 -14.76 -13.73 22.96
CA GLY A 67 -15.04 -12.33 23.27
C GLY A 67 -15.61 -11.53 22.07
N GLY A 68 -15.98 -12.20 20.99
CA GLY A 68 -16.77 -11.62 19.89
C GLY A 68 -18.22 -11.29 20.30
N PHE A 69 -18.94 -10.65 19.39
CA PHE A 69 -20.31 -10.18 19.63
C PHE A 69 -21.38 -11.14 19.11
N GLY A 70 -21.03 -12.18 18.38
CA GLY A 70 -21.98 -13.13 17.79
C GLY A 70 -21.29 -14.41 17.32
N ASP A 71 -21.81 -15.04 16.24
CA ASP A 71 -21.22 -16.23 15.66
C ASP A 71 -19.93 -15.88 14.91
N TYR A 72 -20.04 -15.09 13.85
CA TYR A 72 -18.90 -14.64 13.07
C TYR A 72 -18.81 -13.12 13.08
N ASP A 73 -17.68 -12.63 13.57
CA ASP A 73 -17.35 -11.21 13.54
C ASP A 73 -16.30 -10.90 12.48
N LEU A 74 -16.24 -9.63 12.06
CA LEU A 74 -15.21 -9.15 11.15
C LEU A 74 -14.00 -8.64 11.94
N TYR A 75 -12.87 -9.29 11.74
CA TYR A 75 -11.60 -8.91 12.37
C TYR A 75 -10.62 -8.32 11.37
N ARG A 76 -9.87 -7.32 11.81
CA ARG A 76 -8.70 -6.80 11.12
C ARG A 76 -7.45 -7.35 11.76
N VAL A 77 -6.66 -8.07 10.99
CA VAL A 77 -5.35 -8.59 11.40
C VAL A 77 -4.25 -7.70 10.83
N THR A 78 -3.32 -7.28 11.67
CA THR A 78 -2.11 -6.58 11.21
C THR A 78 -1.04 -7.61 10.91
N ILE A 79 -0.50 -7.57 9.69
CA ILE A 79 0.53 -8.50 9.22
C ILE A 79 1.86 -7.76 9.28
N THR A 80 2.67 -8.07 10.29
CA THR A 80 3.94 -7.39 10.59
C THR A 80 5.09 -7.85 9.72
N GLU A 81 4.99 -9.04 9.13
CA GLU A 81 6.05 -9.65 8.31
C GLU A 81 5.90 -9.40 6.81
N VAL A 82 4.84 -8.71 6.39
CA VAL A 82 4.67 -8.35 4.98
C VAL A 82 5.54 -7.14 4.69
N GLU A 83 6.48 -7.33 3.80
CA GLU A 83 7.16 -6.22 3.13
C GLU A 83 6.07 -5.39 2.44
N SER A 84 5.85 -4.18 2.92
CA SER A 84 4.99 -3.27 2.19
C SER A 84 5.68 -2.96 0.87
N GLU A 85 5.02 -3.31 -0.22
CA GLU A 85 5.56 -3.06 -1.56
C GLU A 85 5.41 -1.59 -1.98
N TYR A 86 4.76 -0.73 -1.14
CA TYR A 86 4.48 0.67 -1.50
C TYR A 86 4.52 1.59 -0.29
N SER A 87 5.17 2.74 -0.46
CA SER A 87 5.10 3.86 0.48
C SER A 87 4.11 4.91 -0.02
N VAL A 88 3.40 5.52 0.92
CA VAL A 88 2.50 6.65 0.66
C VAL A 88 3.23 7.94 0.97
N ILE A 89 3.51 8.73 -0.06
CA ILE A 89 4.03 10.09 0.09
C ILE A 89 2.83 11.03 0.06
N LYS A 90 2.67 11.83 1.09
CA LYS A 90 1.54 12.74 1.23
C LYS A 90 1.99 14.09 1.78
N GLY A 91 1.23 15.12 1.48
CA GLY A 91 1.52 16.46 1.98
C GLY A 91 0.54 17.49 1.47
N GLN A 92 0.86 18.73 1.76
CA GLN A 92 0.12 19.88 1.29
C GLN A 92 1.07 20.83 0.55
N ILE A 93 0.59 21.39 -0.56
CA ILE A 93 1.28 22.41 -1.32
C ILE A 93 0.71 23.76 -0.92
N SER A 94 1.58 24.65 -0.51
CA SER A 94 1.28 26.06 -0.18
C SER A 94 2.09 26.99 -1.06
N SER A 95 1.80 28.28 -1.03
CA SER A 95 2.63 29.28 -1.68
C SER A 95 2.70 30.56 -0.86
N ASP A 96 3.60 31.43 -1.25
CA ASP A 96 3.76 32.80 -0.72
C ASP A 96 2.55 33.72 -1.03
N ARG A 97 1.70 33.33 -1.99
CA ARG A 97 0.51 34.07 -2.43
C ARG A 97 -0.84 33.43 -2.04
N GLY A 98 -0.82 32.35 -1.24
CA GLY A 98 -2.03 31.64 -0.80
C GLY A 98 -2.32 30.36 -1.58
N THR A 99 -3.56 30.18 -2.05
CA THR A 99 -3.97 28.96 -2.76
C THR A 99 -3.31 28.89 -4.14
N VAL A 100 -2.81 27.72 -4.49
CA VAL A 100 -2.18 27.44 -5.79
C VAL A 100 -3.17 26.69 -6.66
N GLU A 101 -3.36 27.14 -7.89
CA GLU A 101 -4.21 26.49 -8.89
C GLU A 101 -3.35 25.77 -9.94
N ASP A 102 -3.95 24.80 -10.63
CA ASP A 102 -3.34 24.06 -11.75
C ASP A 102 -1.97 23.44 -11.44
N VAL A 103 -1.83 22.91 -10.24
CA VAL A 103 -0.60 22.20 -9.83
C VAL A 103 -0.50 20.86 -10.51
N SER A 104 0.63 20.59 -11.16
CA SER A 104 1.00 19.29 -11.70
C SER A 104 2.16 18.68 -10.91
N ILE A 105 2.10 17.38 -10.71
CA ILE A 105 3.16 16.60 -10.06
C ILE A 105 3.60 15.52 -11.03
N THR A 106 4.88 15.50 -11.35
CA THR A 106 5.50 14.46 -12.20
C THR A 106 6.46 13.65 -11.34
N VAL A 107 6.32 12.33 -11.38
CA VAL A 107 7.23 11.41 -10.69
C VAL A 107 8.07 10.68 -11.72
N MET A 108 9.38 10.75 -11.57
CA MET A 108 10.36 10.07 -12.42
C MET A 108 11.02 8.95 -11.62
N ASP A 109 11.11 7.77 -12.21
CA ASP A 109 11.93 6.67 -11.67
C ASP A 109 13.39 6.93 -12.06
N LEU A 110 14.25 7.19 -11.07
CA LEU A 110 15.67 7.50 -11.28
C LEU A 110 16.49 6.27 -11.72
N THR A 111 15.98 5.07 -11.46
CA THR A 111 16.65 3.84 -11.87
C THR A 111 16.34 3.49 -13.33
N ALA A 112 15.07 3.58 -13.71
CA ALA A 112 14.61 3.32 -15.08
C ALA A 112 14.89 4.50 -16.03
N GLY A 113 14.92 5.73 -15.49
CA GLY A 113 15.04 6.97 -16.27
C GLY A 113 13.74 7.39 -16.96
N ASP A 114 12.62 6.79 -16.58
CA ASP A 114 11.31 7.00 -17.18
C ASP A 114 10.35 7.69 -16.22
N ILE A 115 9.29 8.29 -16.78
CA ILE A 115 8.21 8.86 -15.99
C ILE A 115 7.39 7.72 -15.36
N PHE A 116 7.38 7.66 -14.04
CA PHE A 116 6.57 6.70 -13.27
C PHE A 116 5.09 7.07 -13.30
N GLY A 117 4.77 8.35 -13.20
CA GLY A 117 3.38 8.81 -13.24
C GLY A 117 3.19 10.31 -13.07
N TYR A 118 1.95 10.73 -13.36
CA TYR A 118 1.48 12.09 -13.18
C TYR A 118 0.39 12.12 -12.11
N TYR A 119 0.45 13.12 -11.25
CA TYR A 119 -0.49 13.30 -10.14
C TYR A 119 -0.96 14.75 -10.09
N THR A 120 -2.15 14.94 -9.55
CA THR A 120 -2.70 16.27 -9.27
C THR A 120 -3.15 16.34 -7.83
N PRO A 121 -2.88 17.44 -7.10
CA PRO A 121 -3.41 17.61 -5.76
C PRO A 121 -4.93 17.82 -5.79
N ASN A 122 -5.56 17.67 -4.64
CA ASN A 122 -6.95 18.06 -4.48
C ASN A 122 -7.08 19.59 -4.70
N PRO A 123 -7.89 20.07 -5.65
CA PRO A 123 -7.93 21.48 -6.03
C PRO A 123 -8.45 22.41 -4.93
N LYS A 124 -9.16 21.91 -3.93
CA LYS A 124 -9.68 22.71 -2.82
C LYS A 124 -8.73 22.79 -1.63
N THR A 125 -7.92 21.78 -1.42
CA THR A 125 -7.07 21.67 -0.22
C THR A 125 -5.58 21.68 -0.52
N ASN A 126 -5.20 21.56 -1.79
CA ASN A 126 -3.83 21.36 -2.27
C ASN A 126 -3.09 20.20 -1.56
N ARG A 127 -3.84 19.24 -1.02
CA ARG A 127 -3.27 18.00 -0.49
C ARG A 127 -3.05 17.01 -1.62
N TYR A 128 -1.91 16.34 -1.57
CA TYR A 128 -1.55 15.33 -2.55
C TYR A 128 -1.21 14.00 -1.88
N VAL A 129 -1.35 12.93 -2.65
CA VAL A 129 -0.97 11.57 -2.27
C VAL A 129 -0.32 10.90 -3.48
N ILE A 130 0.87 10.36 -3.28
CA ILE A 130 1.62 9.59 -4.27
C ILE A 130 1.92 8.23 -3.65
N ILE A 131 1.74 7.15 -4.40
CA ILE A 131 2.00 5.79 -3.95
C ILE A 131 3.13 5.22 -4.78
N LEU A 132 4.28 4.92 -4.15
CA LEU A 132 5.50 4.46 -4.82
C LEU A 132 5.95 3.08 -4.31
N PRO A 133 6.38 2.18 -5.19
CA PRO A 133 7.07 0.96 -4.82
C PRO A 133 8.47 1.27 -4.27
N PRO A 134 9.18 0.28 -3.71
CA PRO A 134 10.60 0.42 -3.41
C PRO A 134 11.40 0.88 -4.63
N GLY A 135 12.23 1.90 -4.47
CA GLY A 135 12.99 2.53 -5.56
C GLY A 135 13.47 3.94 -5.20
N GLU A 136 14.09 4.59 -6.17
CA GLU A 136 14.54 5.99 -6.08
C GLU A 136 13.79 6.82 -7.12
N PHE A 137 13.14 7.89 -6.64
CA PHE A 137 12.27 8.72 -7.47
C PHE A 137 12.59 10.20 -7.30
N ASP A 138 12.47 10.96 -8.38
CA ASP A 138 12.38 12.42 -8.32
C ASP A 138 10.93 12.86 -8.49
N VAL A 139 10.47 13.73 -7.61
CA VAL A 139 9.11 14.28 -7.61
C VAL A 139 9.19 15.75 -7.94
N GLY A 140 8.88 16.08 -9.19
CA GLY A 140 8.77 17.46 -9.68
C GLY A 140 7.38 18.01 -9.47
N VAL A 141 7.28 19.24 -8.99
CA VAL A 141 6.02 19.97 -8.77
C VAL A 141 6.08 21.31 -9.49
N GLU A 142 5.10 21.55 -10.36
CA GLU A 142 4.98 22.74 -11.18
C GLU A 142 3.60 23.36 -11.06
N ALA A 143 3.54 24.69 -11.08
CA ALA A 143 2.29 25.45 -11.16
C ALA A 143 2.53 26.75 -11.94
N PRO A 144 1.52 27.27 -12.69
CA PRO A 144 1.66 28.50 -13.43
C PRO A 144 2.00 29.70 -12.55
N GLY A 145 3.05 30.43 -12.89
CA GLY A 145 3.51 31.63 -12.15
C GLY A 145 4.34 31.34 -10.91
N TYR A 146 4.79 30.09 -10.71
CA TYR A 146 5.69 29.68 -9.65
C TYR A 146 6.96 29.04 -10.18
N GLU A 147 8.03 29.11 -9.40
CA GLU A 147 9.25 28.38 -9.70
C GLU A 147 9.02 26.87 -9.48
N PRO A 148 9.46 25.99 -10.39
CA PRO A 148 9.34 24.56 -10.21
C PRO A 148 10.16 24.08 -9.01
N VAL A 149 9.63 23.13 -8.28
CA VAL A 149 10.30 22.52 -7.13
C VAL A 149 10.39 21.03 -7.34
N SER A 150 11.53 20.41 -7.05
CA SER A 150 11.64 18.96 -7.02
C SER A 150 12.29 18.46 -5.72
N PHE A 151 12.05 17.20 -5.42
CA PHE A 151 12.68 16.50 -4.30
C PHE A 151 12.81 15.00 -4.60
N GLU A 152 13.91 14.43 -4.14
CA GLU A 152 14.14 13.01 -4.25
C GLU A 152 13.45 12.25 -3.12
N VAL A 153 12.91 11.09 -3.45
CA VAL A 153 12.32 10.12 -2.53
C VAL A 153 12.97 8.77 -2.74
N LYS A 154 13.54 8.24 -1.67
CA LYS A 154 14.02 6.87 -1.64
C LYS A 154 13.07 6.02 -0.82
N VAL A 155 12.32 5.14 -1.50
CA VAL A 155 11.45 4.16 -0.86
C VAL A 155 12.27 2.92 -0.57
N LEU A 156 12.53 2.68 0.72
CA LEU A 156 13.30 1.54 1.17
C LEU A 156 12.40 0.31 1.32
N GLY A 157 12.91 -0.85 0.92
CA GLY A 157 12.25 -2.13 1.18
C GLY A 157 12.61 -2.72 2.54
N LYS A 158 11.93 -3.79 2.93
CA LYS A 158 12.24 -4.64 4.11
C LYS A 158 12.30 -3.90 5.45
N SER A 159 13.39 -4.10 6.20
CA SER A 159 13.55 -3.64 7.58
C SER A 159 13.58 -2.12 7.76
N SER A 160 13.88 -1.37 6.70
CA SER A 160 13.97 0.11 6.71
C SER A 160 12.76 0.78 6.05
N PHE A 161 11.70 0.03 5.81
CA PHE A 161 10.51 0.50 5.13
C PHE A 161 9.76 1.56 5.95
N GLN A 162 9.44 2.68 5.31
CA GLN A 162 8.57 3.73 5.83
C GLN A 162 7.23 3.70 5.09
N PRO A 163 6.12 3.33 5.77
CA PRO A 163 4.81 3.21 5.12
C PRO A 163 4.25 4.55 4.66
N GLU A 164 4.56 5.61 5.38
CA GLU A 164 4.11 6.96 5.10
C GLU A 164 5.25 7.95 5.23
N ILE A 165 5.33 8.86 4.27
CA ILE A 165 6.31 9.95 4.22
C ILE A 165 5.52 11.25 4.07
N ASP A 166 5.58 12.11 5.09
CA ASP A 166 4.95 13.43 5.04
C ASP A 166 5.92 14.45 4.41
N ARG A 167 5.46 15.14 3.35
CA ARG A 167 6.24 16.14 2.64
C ARG A 167 5.39 17.34 2.25
N ASN A 168 5.41 18.38 3.06
CA ASN A 168 4.79 19.65 2.71
C ASN A 168 5.75 20.47 1.83
N LEU A 169 5.19 21.18 0.86
CA LEU A 169 5.93 21.99 -0.10
C LEU A 169 5.42 23.42 -0.08
N THR A 170 6.33 24.37 -0.29
CA THR A 170 6.00 25.78 -0.47
C THR A 170 6.56 26.25 -1.81
N LEU A 171 5.68 26.67 -2.70
CA LEU A 171 6.05 27.24 -4.00
C LEU A 171 6.33 28.71 -3.84
N VAL A 172 7.37 29.16 -4.52
CA VAL A 172 7.77 30.58 -4.58
C VAL A 172 7.36 31.15 -5.93
N SER A 173 6.72 32.30 -5.93
CA SER A 173 6.29 32.96 -7.17
C SER A 173 7.49 33.34 -8.04
N SER A 174 7.39 33.03 -9.33
CA SER A 174 8.36 33.51 -10.34
C SER A 174 8.27 35.03 -10.46
N ARG A 175 9.40 35.67 -10.64
CA ARG A 175 9.52 37.14 -10.83
C ARG A 175 9.10 37.55 -12.22
#